data_83707d9cf57ecedda2a6eaf7f5b59d01
#
_entry.id   83707d9cf57ecedda2a6eaf7f5b59d01
#
_cell.length_a   1.000
_cell.length_b   1.000
_cell.length_c   1.000
_cell.angle_alpha   90.00
_cell.angle_beta   90.00
_cell.angle_gamma   90.00
#
_symmetry.space_group_name_H-M   'P 1'
#
loop_
_entity.id
_entity.type
_entity.pdbx_description
1 polymer ?
#
loop_
_entity_poly.entity_id
_entity_poly.type
_entity_poly.pdbx_seq_one_letter_code
_entity_poly.pdbx_strand_id
1 'polypeptide(L)'
;MKKVFTFCFLFLYYVVSLYADKTINLFVIERSKNANIVKYDAILTNTGKINEKNPIDAYWLLYAKKNGEREELSSFDKKAYGFKTNYNKEKDNFDFVLKAVKDKPMILGLYNNVPKAVIKINNIDCFLEKVYIESKDGALGIPKVSYYELFGKEVSTGKAQQQEILVK
;
A
#
# COMPACT_ATOMS: atom_id res chain seq x y z
N MET A 1 4.70 -46.47 55.98
CA MET A 1 5.42 -45.99 54.77
C MET A 1 4.43 -45.35 53.81
N LYS A 2 4.39 -44.04 53.78
CA LYS A 2 3.50 -43.27 52.81
C LYS A 2 4.30 -42.96 51.59
N LYS A 3 3.87 -43.50 50.42
CA LYS A 3 4.45 -43.17 49.12
C LYS A 3 3.90 -41.81 48.64
N VAL A 4 4.77 -40.80 48.56
CA VAL A 4 4.47 -39.50 47.95
C VAL A 4 4.61 -39.65 46.44
N PHE A 5 3.51 -39.51 45.71
CA PHE A 5 3.48 -39.48 44.24
C PHE A 5 3.69 -38.02 43.80
N THR A 6 4.90 -37.71 43.37
CA THR A 6 5.25 -36.40 42.79
C THR A 6 4.79 -36.38 41.34
N PHE A 7 3.71 -35.63 41.06
CA PHE A 7 3.17 -35.42 39.71
C PHE A 7 3.94 -34.25 39.07
N CYS A 8 4.91 -34.56 38.21
CA CYS A 8 5.59 -33.54 37.38
C CYS A 8 4.65 -33.10 36.27
N PHE A 9 4.04 -31.92 36.44
CA PHE A 9 3.33 -31.22 35.38
C PHE A 9 4.36 -30.60 34.42
N LEU A 10 4.63 -31.26 33.28
CA LEU A 10 5.34 -30.71 32.15
C LEU A 10 4.39 -29.69 31.45
N PHE A 11 4.51 -28.41 31.80
CA PHE A 11 3.92 -27.34 31.02
C PHE A 11 4.68 -27.24 29.69
N LEU A 12 4.13 -27.83 28.63
CA LEU A 12 4.52 -27.53 27.25
C LEU A 12 4.08 -26.11 26.95
N TYR A 13 4.98 -25.14 27.09
CA TYR A 13 4.81 -23.81 26.54
C TYR A 13 4.88 -23.91 25.01
N TYR A 14 3.71 -24.00 24.35
CA TYR A 14 3.59 -23.70 22.92
C TYR A 14 3.87 -22.21 22.75
N VAL A 15 5.10 -21.88 22.39
CA VAL A 15 5.45 -20.56 21.89
C VAL A 15 4.84 -20.47 20.49
N VAL A 16 3.60 -19.99 20.41
CA VAL A 16 3.01 -19.54 19.15
C VAL A 16 3.75 -18.26 18.80
N SER A 17 4.81 -18.38 18.00
CA SER A 17 5.42 -17.23 17.36
C SER A 17 4.37 -16.60 16.45
N LEU A 18 3.73 -15.53 16.91
CA LEU A 18 2.95 -14.64 16.08
C LEU A 18 3.94 -13.97 15.11
N TYR A 19 4.15 -14.59 13.96
CA TYR A 19 4.85 -13.96 12.86
C TYR A 19 3.95 -12.85 12.34
N ALA A 20 4.19 -11.62 12.79
CA ALA A 20 3.56 -10.46 12.20
C ALA A 20 4.04 -10.35 10.74
N ASP A 21 3.11 -10.26 9.81
CA ASP A 21 3.42 -10.00 8.41
C ASP A 21 4.26 -8.72 8.33
N LYS A 22 5.38 -8.79 7.61
CA LYS A 22 6.25 -7.63 7.39
C LYS A 22 5.63 -6.74 6.33
N THR A 23 5.50 -5.45 6.62
CA THR A 23 5.03 -4.47 5.62
C THR A 23 6.16 -3.59 5.12
N ILE A 24 6.14 -3.25 3.83
CA ILE A 24 7.10 -2.35 3.18
C ILE A 24 6.33 -1.32 2.36
N ASN A 25 6.64 -0.03 2.56
CA ASN A 25 5.99 1.04 1.83
C ASN A 25 6.23 0.93 0.32
N LEU A 26 5.15 1.03 -0.45
CA LEU A 26 5.15 1.10 -1.92
C LEU A 26 5.15 2.56 -2.37
N PHE A 27 4.14 3.31 -1.96
CA PHE A 27 3.95 4.72 -2.28
C PHE A 27 2.92 5.35 -1.33
N VAL A 28 2.73 6.66 -1.46
CA VAL A 28 1.73 7.42 -0.72
C VAL A 28 0.85 8.24 -1.67
N ILE A 29 -0.38 8.55 -1.24
CA ILE A 29 -1.23 9.55 -1.86
C ILE A 29 -1.31 10.76 -0.93
N GLU A 30 -0.85 11.93 -1.42
CA GLU A 30 -1.00 13.23 -0.79
C GLU A 30 -2.16 14.01 -1.43
N ARG A 31 -2.71 14.99 -0.72
CA ARG A 31 -3.83 15.81 -1.20
C ARG A 31 -3.62 17.27 -0.85
N SER A 32 -4.09 18.18 -1.73
CA SER A 32 -4.08 19.62 -1.45
C SER A 32 -4.93 20.04 -0.23
N LYS A 33 -5.97 19.26 0.10
CA LYS A 33 -6.97 19.64 1.11
C LYS A 33 -6.44 19.67 2.54
N ASN A 34 -5.52 18.79 2.90
CA ASN A 34 -4.90 18.74 4.24
C ASN A 34 -3.65 17.84 4.22
N ALA A 35 -2.91 17.85 5.33
CA ALA A 35 -1.67 17.06 5.49
C ALA A 35 -1.88 15.54 5.68
N ASN A 36 -3.12 15.04 5.71
CA ASN A 36 -3.35 13.60 5.82
C ASN A 36 -2.98 12.90 4.52
N ILE A 37 -2.33 11.75 4.63
CA ILE A 37 -1.91 10.94 3.48
C ILE A 37 -2.53 9.55 3.55
N VAL A 38 -2.76 8.93 2.39
CA VAL A 38 -3.05 7.49 2.31
C VAL A 38 -1.76 6.77 1.99
N LYS A 39 -1.37 5.82 2.84
CA LYS A 39 -0.18 5.01 2.66
C LYS A 39 -0.57 3.63 2.10
N TYR A 40 0.23 3.13 1.18
CA TYR A 40 0.10 1.79 0.60
C TYR A 40 1.36 1.00 0.89
N ASP A 41 1.22 -0.07 1.66
CA ASP A 41 2.31 -0.95 2.04
C ASP A 41 2.11 -2.34 1.41
N ALA A 42 3.14 -2.93 0.86
CA ALA A 42 3.13 -4.34 0.49
C ALA A 42 3.18 -5.20 1.75
N ILE A 43 2.37 -6.26 1.79
CA ILE A 43 2.40 -7.26 2.85
C ILE A 43 3.27 -8.42 2.37
N LEU A 44 4.30 -8.75 3.16
CA LEU A 44 5.21 -9.85 2.87
C LEU A 44 4.95 -11.03 3.80
N THR A 45 5.00 -12.23 3.24
CA THR A 45 5.05 -13.46 4.02
C THR A 45 6.39 -13.58 4.77
N ASN A 46 6.48 -14.53 5.69
CA ASN A 46 7.72 -14.86 6.40
C ASN A 46 8.86 -15.34 5.47
N THR A 47 8.53 -15.77 4.25
CA THR A 47 9.52 -16.16 3.23
C THR A 47 10.00 -14.99 2.37
N GLY A 48 9.51 -13.77 2.65
CA GLY A 48 9.85 -12.55 1.90
C GLY A 48 9.10 -12.37 0.57
N LYS A 49 8.15 -13.25 0.24
CA LYS A 49 7.27 -13.09 -0.92
C LYS A 49 6.11 -12.15 -0.60
N ILE A 50 5.56 -11.50 -1.62
CA ILE A 50 4.33 -10.72 -1.45
C ILE A 50 3.17 -11.69 -1.14
N ASN A 51 2.34 -11.34 -0.15
CA ASN A 51 1.21 -12.17 0.26
C ASN A 51 0.16 -12.24 -0.85
N GLU A 52 -0.09 -13.44 -1.39
CA GLU A 52 -0.99 -13.64 -2.53
C GLU A 52 -2.45 -13.28 -2.22
N LYS A 53 -2.90 -13.49 -0.98
CA LYS A 53 -4.29 -13.23 -0.58
C LYS A 53 -4.54 -11.74 -0.28
N ASN A 54 -3.58 -11.11 0.39
CA ASN A 54 -3.63 -9.72 0.81
C ASN A 54 -2.30 -9.04 0.46
N PRO A 55 -2.07 -8.67 -0.82
CA PRO A 55 -0.76 -8.15 -1.24
C PRO A 55 -0.49 -6.73 -0.74
N ILE A 56 -1.52 -5.95 -0.44
CA ILE A 56 -1.42 -4.52 -0.09
C ILE A 56 -2.28 -4.21 1.13
N ASP A 57 -1.72 -3.42 2.03
CA ASP A 57 -2.39 -2.75 3.13
C ASP A 57 -2.46 -1.25 2.82
N ALA A 58 -3.67 -0.66 2.86
CA ALA A 58 -3.88 0.76 2.56
C ALA A 58 -4.64 1.43 3.69
N TYR A 59 -4.08 2.51 4.24
CA TYR A 59 -4.59 3.18 5.42
C TYR A 59 -4.24 4.67 5.45
N TRP A 60 -4.93 5.44 6.28
CA TRP A 60 -4.63 6.84 6.57
C TRP A 60 -3.47 6.99 7.55
N LEU A 61 -2.65 8.02 7.33
CA LEU A 61 -1.84 8.67 8.35
C LEU A 61 -2.37 10.10 8.56
N LEU A 62 -2.90 10.36 9.75
CA LEU A 62 -3.66 11.57 10.07
C LEU A 62 -2.75 12.65 10.66
N TYR A 63 -1.97 13.34 9.81
CA TYR A 63 -1.06 14.40 10.24
C TYR A 63 -1.78 15.71 10.60
N ALA A 64 -2.93 16.00 9.99
CA ALA A 64 -3.61 17.29 10.23
C ALA A 64 -4.15 17.47 11.65
N LYS A 65 -4.48 16.38 12.36
CA LYS A 65 -5.10 16.44 13.69
C LYS A 65 -4.51 15.47 14.72
N LYS A 66 -3.80 14.43 14.30
CA LYS A 66 -3.43 13.28 15.13
C LYS A 66 -1.96 12.85 15.00
N ASN A 67 -1.06 13.77 14.64
CA ASN A 67 0.40 13.52 14.56
C ASN A 67 0.81 12.25 13.78
N GLY A 68 0.07 11.91 12.71
CA GLY A 68 0.37 10.74 11.89
C GLY A 68 -0.21 9.41 12.43
N GLU A 69 -1.20 9.48 13.33
CA GLU A 69 -1.92 8.28 13.78
C GLU A 69 -2.50 7.52 12.58
N ARG A 70 -2.34 6.18 12.60
CA ARG A 70 -2.91 5.28 11.61
C ARG A 70 -4.41 5.13 11.82
N GLU A 71 -5.19 5.21 10.75
CA GLU A 71 -6.62 4.92 10.71
C GLU A 71 -6.96 4.11 9.45
N GLU A 72 -7.78 3.08 9.61
CA GLU A 72 -8.21 2.24 8.49
C GLU A 72 -9.11 3.02 7.53
N LEU A 73 -9.00 2.72 6.22
CA LEU A 73 -9.90 3.31 5.22
C LEU A 73 -11.35 2.89 5.49
N SER A 74 -12.23 3.85 5.69
CA SER A 74 -13.67 3.62 5.77
C SER A 74 -14.22 3.03 4.47
N SER A 75 -15.46 2.52 4.48
CA SER A 75 -16.13 2.05 3.26
C SER A 75 -16.28 3.15 2.20
N PHE A 76 -16.41 4.41 2.63
CA PHE A 76 -16.45 5.56 1.74
C PHE A 76 -15.07 5.85 1.14
N ASP A 77 -14.02 5.87 1.97
CA ASP A 77 -12.64 6.07 1.50
C ASP A 77 -12.21 5.01 0.49
N LYS A 78 -12.61 3.76 0.69
CA LYS A 78 -12.34 2.65 -0.23
C LYS A 78 -12.98 2.82 -1.61
N LYS A 79 -13.95 3.73 -1.78
CA LYS A 79 -14.48 4.09 -3.12
C LYS A 79 -13.49 4.95 -3.89
N ALA A 80 -12.75 5.84 -3.21
CA ALA A 80 -11.75 6.72 -3.81
C ALA A 80 -10.35 6.11 -3.79
N TYR A 81 -9.89 5.65 -2.63
CA TYR A 81 -8.51 5.17 -2.39
C TYR A 81 -8.36 3.65 -2.43
N GLY A 82 -9.45 2.91 -2.60
CA GLY A 82 -9.39 1.45 -2.76
C GLY A 82 -8.71 1.06 -4.06
N PHE A 83 -8.38 -0.22 -4.17
CA PHE A 83 -7.67 -0.79 -5.30
C PHE A 83 -8.25 -2.13 -5.71
N LYS A 84 -7.77 -2.66 -6.83
CA LYS A 84 -7.96 -4.04 -7.28
C LYS A 84 -6.60 -4.64 -7.58
N THR A 85 -6.41 -5.90 -7.21
CA THR A 85 -5.22 -6.68 -7.55
C THR A 85 -5.63 -8.00 -8.17
N ASN A 86 -4.81 -8.49 -9.11
CA ASN A 86 -4.95 -9.81 -9.70
C ASN A 86 -3.57 -10.46 -9.78
N TYR A 87 -3.40 -11.63 -9.15
CA TYR A 87 -2.13 -12.34 -9.12
C TYR A 87 -1.86 -13.04 -10.45
N ASN A 88 -0.73 -12.73 -11.05
CA ASN A 88 -0.20 -13.40 -12.24
C ASN A 88 0.83 -14.44 -11.84
N LYS A 89 0.44 -15.72 -11.85
CA LYS A 89 1.30 -16.85 -11.44
C LYS A 89 2.52 -17.04 -12.33
N GLU A 90 2.40 -16.73 -13.63
CA GLU A 90 3.50 -16.94 -14.59
C GLU A 90 4.66 -15.96 -14.36
N LYS A 91 4.32 -14.73 -13.94
CA LYS A 91 5.27 -13.64 -13.71
C LYS A 91 5.60 -13.40 -12.23
N ASP A 92 4.97 -14.14 -11.32
CA ASP A 92 5.06 -13.97 -9.86
C ASP A 92 4.90 -12.49 -9.43
N ASN A 93 3.87 -11.83 -9.98
CA ASN A 93 3.55 -10.44 -9.70
C ASN A 93 2.02 -10.19 -9.69
N PHE A 94 1.60 -8.96 -9.44
CA PHE A 94 0.20 -8.59 -9.42
C PHE A 94 -0.07 -7.45 -10.40
N ASP A 95 -1.14 -7.60 -11.20
CA ASP A 95 -1.77 -6.45 -11.81
C ASP A 95 -2.46 -5.65 -10.71
N PHE A 96 -2.21 -4.36 -10.65
CA PHE A 96 -2.67 -3.48 -9.60
C PHE A 96 -3.27 -2.20 -10.18
N VAL A 97 -4.49 -1.84 -9.77
CA VAL A 97 -5.19 -0.64 -10.25
C VAL A 97 -5.85 0.09 -9.09
N LEU A 98 -5.53 1.38 -8.93
CA LEU A 98 -6.25 2.27 -8.02
C LEU A 98 -7.63 2.60 -8.58
N LYS A 99 -8.66 2.63 -7.74
CA LYS A 99 -10.02 2.98 -8.18
C LYS A 99 -10.14 4.41 -8.68
N ALA A 100 -9.37 5.32 -8.08
CA ALA A 100 -9.35 6.73 -8.48
C ALA A 100 -8.64 6.98 -9.82
N VAL A 101 -7.75 6.05 -10.26
CA VAL A 101 -6.84 6.25 -11.42
C VAL A 101 -6.89 4.98 -12.28
N LYS A 102 -8.08 4.63 -12.78
CA LYS A 102 -8.33 3.37 -13.49
C LYS A 102 -7.59 3.23 -14.81
N ASP A 103 -7.25 4.33 -15.44
CA ASP A 103 -6.54 4.43 -16.71
C ASP A 103 -5.01 4.27 -16.56
N LYS A 104 -4.51 4.11 -15.35
CA LYS A 104 -3.09 3.95 -15.03
C LYS A 104 -2.84 2.63 -14.29
N PRO A 105 -2.88 1.49 -15.00
CA PRO A 105 -2.55 0.20 -14.40
C PRO A 105 -1.09 0.17 -13.94
N MET A 106 -0.85 -0.56 -12.87
CA MET A 106 0.46 -0.76 -12.25
C MET A 106 0.77 -2.24 -12.15
N ILE A 107 2.04 -2.56 -11.97
CA ILE A 107 2.51 -3.90 -11.64
C ILE A 107 3.15 -3.84 -10.26
N LEU A 108 2.67 -4.67 -9.33
CA LEU A 108 3.29 -4.87 -8.03
C LEU A 108 4.13 -6.16 -8.09
N GLY A 109 5.43 -6.06 -7.82
CA GLY A 109 6.34 -7.20 -7.85
C GLY A 109 7.57 -6.98 -6.98
N LEU A 110 8.43 -8.00 -6.90
CA LEU A 110 9.73 -7.92 -6.23
C LEU A 110 10.82 -7.46 -7.21
N TYR A 111 11.50 -6.40 -6.89
CA TYR A 111 12.66 -5.88 -7.62
C TYR A 111 13.85 -5.89 -6.66
N ASN A 112 14.85 -6.71 -6.95
CA ASN A 112 15.99 -6.96 -6.03
C ASN A 112 15.50 -7.33 -4.61
N ASN A 113 14.51 -8.20 -4.50
CA ASN A 113 13.87 -8.63 -3.25
C ASN A 113 13.14 -7.52 -2.46
N VAL A 114 12.88 -6.37 -3.08
CA VAL A 114 12.11 -5.27 -2.49
C VAL A 114 10.81 -5.11 -3.27
N PRO A 115 9.63 -5.11 -2.61
CA PRO A 115 8.37 -4.88 -3.29
C PRO A 115 8.32 -3.46 -3.85
N LYS A 116 7.87 -3.33 -5.10
CA LYS A 116 7.70 -2.07 -5.81
C LYS A 116 6.43 -2.08 -6.64
N ALA A 117 5.78 -0.92 -6.72
CA ALA A 117 4.71 -0.66 -7.68
C ALA A 117 5.31 0.05 -8.89
N VAL A 118 5.22 -0.57 -10.07
CA VAL A 118 5.69 0.00 -11.33
C VAL A 118 4.51 0.58 -12.10
N ILE A 119 4.66 1.81 -12.58
CA ILE A 119 3.69 2.56 -13.37
C ILE A 119 4.39 3.25 -14.54
N LYS A 120 3.65 3.57 -15.62
CA LYS A 120 4.18 4.41 -16.67
C LYS A 120 3.99 5.89 -16.35
N ILE A 121 5.12 6.62 -16.23
CA ILE A 121 5.19 8.07 -16.11
C ILE A 121 5.86 8.59 -17.39
N ASN A 122 5.19 9.46 -18.17
CA ASN A 122 5.68 9.90 -19.49
C ASN A 122 6.06 8.74 -20.43
N ASN A 123 5.30 7.63 -20.40
CA ASN A 123 5.56 6.37 -21.12
C ASN A 123 6.83 5.61 -20.69
N ILE A 124 7.48 6.00 -19.60
CA ILE A 124 8.66 5.34 -19.02
C ILE A 124 8.21 4.51 -17.81
N ASP A 125 8.72 3.28 -17.67
CA ASP A 125 8.46 2.44 -16.50
C ASP A 125 9.19 3.01 -15.28
N CYS A 126 8.42 3.38 -14.25
CA CYS A 126 8.91 4.00 -13.03
C CYS A 126 8.42 3.27 -11.79
N PHE A 127 9.26 3.18 -10.78
CA PHE A 127 8.82 2.88 -9.43
C PHE A 127 8.03 4.07 -8.90
N LEU A 128 6.73 3.86 -8.63
CA LEU A 128 5.88 4.90 -8.06
C LEU A 128 6.32 5.21 -6.63
N GLU A 129 6.52 6.48 -6.30
CA GLU A 129 6.86 6.93 -4.95
C GLU A 129 5.70 7.71 -4.32
N LYS A 130 5.01 8.52 -5.13
CA LYS A 130 3.93 9.39 -4.66
C LYS A 130 2.92 9.69 -5.75
N VAL A 131 1.65 9.82 -5.35
CA VAL A 131 0.58 10.47 -6.12
C VAL A 131 0.17 11.72 -5.35
N TYR A 132 0.15 12.87 -6.00
CA TYR A 132 -0.42 14.10 -5.44
C TYR A 132 -1.77 14.37 -6.10
N ILE A 133 -2.79 14.69 -5.31
CA ILE A 133 -4.14 14.98 -5.81
C ILE A 133 -4.52 16.41 -5.50
N GLU A 134 -4.71 17.22 -6.53
CA GLU A 134 -5.27 18.55 -6.43
C GLU A 134 -6.80 18.49 -6.51
N SER A 135 -7.47 18.97 -5.48
CA SER A 135 -8.92 18.99 -5.42
C SER A 135 -9.46 20.32 -4.88
N LYS A 136 -10.60 20.75 -5.45
CA LYS A 136 -11.37 21.91 -4.98
C LYS A 136 -12.63 21.42 -4.29
N ASP A 137 -13.22 22.26 -3.44
CA ASP A 137 -14.52 21.97 -2.86
C ASP A 137 -15.57 21.91 -3.96
N GLY A 138 -16.23 20.78 -4.06
CA GLY A 138 -17.33 20.54 -5.00
C GLY A 138 -18.70 20.71 -4.31
N ALA A 139 -19.77 20.51 -5.09
CA ALA A 139 -21.13 20.56 -4.57
C ALA A 139 -21.33 19.53 -3.45
N LEU A 140 -22.08 19.88 -2.44
CA LEU A 140 -22.41 19.03 -1.27
C LEU A 140 -21.19 18.55 -0.47
N GLY A 141 -20.05 19.28 -0.52
CA GLY A 141 -18.83 18.94 0.19
C GLY A 141 -18.06 17.75 -0.40
N ILE A 142 -18.42 17.26 -1.59
CA ILE A 142 -17.69 16.20 -2.30
C ILE A 142 -16.53 16.86 -3.06
N PRO A 143 -15.25 16.52 -2.76
CA PRO A 143 -14.12 17.09 -3.47
C PRO A 143 -14.17 16.79 -4.97
N LYS A 144 -13.98 17.81 -5.81
CA LYS A 144 -13.79 17.67 -7.24
C LYS A 144 -12.29 17.67 -7.54
N VAL A 145 -11.76 16.57 -8.04
CA VAL A 145 -10.36 16.48 -8.45
C VAL A 145 -10.16 17.31 -9.73
N SER A 146 -9.17 18.20 -9.72
CA SER A 146 -8.78 19.02 -10.87
C SER A 146 -7.71 18.33 -11.70
N TYR A 147 -6.67 17.84 -11.04
CA TYR A 147 -5.60 17.05 -11.63
C TYR A 147 -4.96 16.14 -10.55
N TYR A 148 -4.16 15.22 -11.00
CA TYR A 148 -3.24 14.49 -10.14
C TYR A 148 -1.86 14.44 -10.78
N GLU A 149 -0.84 14.30 -9.94
CA GLU A 149 0.55 14.17 -10.35
C GLU A 149 1.12 12.84 -9.88
N LEU A 150 1.87 12.20 -10.76
CA LEU A 150 2.61 10.98 -10.48
C LEU A 150 4.09 11.34 -10.30
N PHE A 151 4.69 10.87 -9.22
CA PHE A 151 6.12 11.00 -8.95
C PHE A 151 6.75 9.62 -8.81
N GLY A 152 7.85 9.38 -9.46
CA GLY A 152 8.54 8.10 -9.40
C GLY A 152 9.97 8.18 -9.90
N LYS A 153 10.64 7.02 -9.88
CA LYS A 153 12.00 6.85 -10.41
C LYS A 153 12.00 5.82 -11.52
N GLU A 154 12.65 6.14 -12.63
CA GLU A 154 12.86 5.21 -13.74
C GLU A 154 13.43 3.89 -13.24
N VAL A 155 12.83 2.78 -13.67
CA VAL A 155 13.30 1.44 -13.27
C VAL A 155 14.73 1.18 -13.75
N SER A 156 15.09 1.70 -14.93
CA SER A 156 16.39 1.44 -15.57
C SER A 156 17.52 2.33 -15.08
N THR A 157 17.25 3.61 -14.76
CA THR A 157 18.29 4.60 -14.47
C THR A 157 18.23 5.17 -13.06
N GLY A 158 17.08 5.02 -12.39
CA GLY A 158 16.81 5.67 -11.10
C GLY A 158 16.53 7.18 -11.19
N LYS A 159 16.48 7.76 -12.41
CA LYS A 159 16.20 9.18 -12.61
C LYS A 159 14.77 9.51 -12.20
N ALA A 160 14.59 10.63 -11.49
CA ALA A 160 13.27 11.09 -11.07
C ALA A 160 12.41 11.48 -12.30
N GLN A 161 11.14 11.09 -12.25
CA GLN A 161 10.12 11.40 -13.26
C GLN A 161 8.87 11.96 -12.57
N GLN A 162 8.21 12.91 -13.25
CA GLN A 162 6.95 13.52 -12.82
C GLN A 162 6.02 13.69 -14.01
N GLN A 163 4.72 13.47 -13.80
CA GLN A 163 3.69 13.68 -14.81
C GLN A 163 2.42 14.24 -14.16
N GLU A 164 1.96 15.40 -14.63
CA GLU A 164 0.63 15.93 -14.31
C GLU A 164 -0.42 15.35 -15.28
N ILE A 165 -1.60 15.03 -14.76
CA ILE A 165 -2.71 14.45 -15.51
C ILE A 165 -3.99 15.19 -15.13
N LEU A 166 -4.56 15.92 -16.08
CA LEU A 166 -5.82 16.63 -15.91
C LEU A 166 -7.00 15.65 -15.84
N VAL A 167 -7.90 15.84 -14.88
CA VAL A 167 -9.14 15.08 -14.78
C VAL A 167 -10.23 15.82 -15.52
N LYS A 168 -10.78 15.15 -16.54
CA LYS A 168 -11.87 15.70 -17.39
C LYS A 168 -13.24 15.49 -16.75
#